data_25ff4a150a132a9b455a25f06b96d0ff
#
_entry.id   25ff4a150a132a9b455a25f06b96d0ff
#
_cell.length_a   1.000
_cell.length_b   1.000
_cell.length_c   1.000
_cell.angle_alpha   90.00
_cell.angle_beta   90.00
_cell.angle_gamma   90.00
#
_symmetry.space_group_name_H-M   'P 1'
#
loop_
_entity.id
_entity.type
_entity.pdbx_description
1 polymer ?
#
loop_
_entity_poly.entity_id
_entity_poly.type
_entity_poly.pdbx_seq_one_letter_code
_entity_poly.pdbx_strand_id
1 'polypeptide(L)'
;ALRHGRRDWLDAAIEMTRHNRDVDTYHRGGFRGNGTRHNVNHWGCNDKEWRVVVPVVRRLHYYLTGDPWTREVILNTVAAWQSYERTASSAPSISSALGGILAKHELTGDPADEAVLRRMADLYARLIRSDGHFIRSVHVNLATGEGYSVDDANTLDNSYFFLNHFGGQHILVEIAEL
;
A
#
# COMPACT_ATOMS: atom_id res chain seq x y z
N ALA A 1 8.32 -4.48 18.42
CA ALA A 1 7.70 -4.20 19.72
C ALA A 1 6.80 -5.35 20.17
N LEU A 2 5.73 -5.65 19.45
CA LEU A 2 4.75 -6.68 19.85
C LEU A 2 5.39 -8.04 20.14
N ARG A 3 6.33 -8.49 19.30
CA ARG A 3 6.99 -9.79 19.43
C ARG A 3 7.91 -9.90 20.66
N HIS A 4 8.48 -8.80 21.11
CA HIS A 4 9.51 -8.78 22.14
C HIS A 4 9.07 -8.06 23.43
N GLY A 5 7.85 -7.50 23.48
CA GLY A 5 7.31 -6.79 24.64
C GLY A 5 8.09 -5.52 25.04
N ARG A 6 8.95 -5.00 24.17
CA ARG A 6 9.79 -3.84 24.48
C ARG A 6 9.05 -2.53 24.24
N ARG A 7 8.90 -1.75 25.29
CA ARG A 7 8.20 -0.46 25.26
C ARG A 7 8.92 0.58 24.41
N ASP A 8 10.23 0.68 24.53
CA ASP A 8 11.05 1.62 23.74
C ASP A 8 10.92 1.39 22.23
N TRP A 9 10.78 0.14 21.79
CA TRP A 9 10.53 -0.18 20.39
C TRP A 9 9.11 0.18 19.95
N LEU A 10 8.15 0.08 20.86
CA LEU A 10 6.78 0.52 20.57
C LEU A 10 6.73 2.04 20.41
N ASP A 11 7.35 2.76 21.32
CA ASP A 11 7.38 4.23 21.29
C ASP A 11 8.06 4.73 20.00
N ALA A 12 9.20 4.14 19.63
CA ALA A 12 9.87 4.44 18.37
C ALA A 12 8.99 4.14 17.14
N ALA A 13 8.29 3.00 17.14
CA ALA A 13 7.40 2.64 16.04
C ALA A 13 6.21 3.60 15.92
N ILE A 14 5.66 4.06 17.04
CA ILE A 14 4.60 5.08 17.09
C ILE A 14 5.10 6.39 16.45
N GLU A 15 6.25 6.89 16.86
CA GLU A 15 6.80 8.13 16.33
C GLU A 15 7.16 8.03 14.84
N MET A 16 7.74 6.93 14.42
CA MET A 16 8.01 6.68 12.99
C MET A 16 6.72 6.65 12.16
N THR A 17 5.65 6.04 12.69
CA THR A 17 4.37 5.99 12.00
C THR A 17 3.72 7.36 11.93
N ARG A 18 3.80 8.15 13.00
CA ARG A 18 3.35 9.54 12.99
C ARG A 18 4.10 10.37 11.96
N HIS A 19 5.42 10.24 11.90
CA HIS A 19 6.24 10.91 10.90
C HIS A 19 5.79 10.53 9.47
N ASN A 20 5.67 9.25 9.17
CA ASN A 20 5.20 8.76 7.87
C ASN A 20 3.79 9.27 7.53
N ARG A 21 2.90 9.29 8.49
CA ARG A 21 1.54 9.79 8.33
C ARG A 21 1.49 11.29 8.04
N ASP A 22 2.24 12.09 8.80
CA ASP A 22 2.08 13.54 8.83
C ASP A 22 3.04 14.27 7.88
N VAL A 23 4.23 13.71 7.65
CA VAL A 23 5.31 14.33 6.87
C VAL A 23 5.51 13.66 5.52
N ASP A 24 5.52 12.32 5.48
CA ASP A 24 5.81 11.58 4.26
C ASP A 24 4.57 11.34 3.37
N THR A 25 3.45 11.99 3.68
CA THR A 25 2.21 11.84 2.94
C THR A 25 1.69 13.18 2.45
N TYR A 26 1.30 13.23 1.18
CA TYR A 26 0.60 14.39 0.64
C TYR A 26 -0.87 14.37 1.09
N HIS A 27 -1.24 15.34 1.92
CA HIS A 27 -2.62 15.49 2.40
C HIS A 27 -3.49 16.31 1.46
N ARG A 28 -2.89 17.07 0.51
CA ARG A 28 -3.58 18.01 -0.38
C ARG A 28 -2.99 17.99 -1.78
N GLY A 29 -3.71 18.60 -2.72
CA GLY A 29 -3.29 18.78 -4.10
C GLY A 29 -3.39 17.52 -4.95
N GLY A 30 -2.83 17.57 -6.16
CA GLY A 30 -2.93 16.49 -7.16
C GLY A 30 -2.22 15.18 -6.79
N PHE A 31 -1.38 15.19 -5.75
CA PHE A 31 -0.68 14.01 -5.26
C PHE A 31 -1.24 13.48 -3.95
N ARG A 32 -2.42 13.96 -3.53
CA ARG A 32 -3.05 13.53 -2.28
C ARG A 32 -3.08 12.01 -2.15
N GLY A 33 -2.73 11.49 -0.99
CA GLY A 33 -2.67 10.06 -0.70
C GLY A 33 -1.37 9.37 -1.10
N ASN A 34 -0.52 10.00 -1.91
CA ASN A 34 0.79 9.46 -2.25
C ASN A 34 1.83 9.79 -1.18
N GLY A 35 2.85 8.95 -1.07
CA GLY A 35 3.99 9.23 -0.22
C GLY A 35 5.03 10.08 -0.92
N THR A 36 5.77 10.87 -0.12
CA THR A 36 6.91 11.66 -0.57
C THR A 36 8.16 10.79 -0.52
N ARG A 37 8.58 10.24 -1.64
CA ARG A 37 9.79 9.43 -1.66
C ARG A 37 11.02 10.26 -1.33
N HIS A 38 11.82 9.78 -0.38
CA HIS A 38 13.11 10.35 0.01
C HIS A 38 13.08 11.81 0.44
N ASN A 39 11.96 12.26 0.96
CA ASN A 39 11.80 13.60 1.52
C ASN A 39 12.49 14.68 0.70
N VAL A 40 12.14 14.71 -0.54
CA VAL A 40 12.21 15.70 -1.60
C VAL A 40 13.50 16.52 -1.76
N ASN A 41 14.00 17.15 -0.71
CA ASN A 41 15.10 18.11 -0.84
C ASN A 41 16.49 17.47 -0.77
N HIS A 42 16.59 16.28 -0.21
CA HIS A 42 17.84 15.60 0.08
C HIS A 42 18.41 14.78 -1.08
N TRP A 43 17.51 14.09 -1.77
CA TRP A 43 17.88 13.00 -2.70
C TRP A 43 17.56 13.34 -4.15
N GLY A 44 16.97 14.51 -4.40
CA GLY A 44 16.55 14.92 -5.74
C GLY A 44 15.46 14.05 -6.36
N CYS A 45 14.77 13.23 -5.56
CA CYS A 45 13.75 12.33 -6.02
C CYS A 45 12.36 12.92 -5.79
N ASN A 46 11.65 13.18 -6.88
CA ASN A 46 10.29 13.74 -6.86
C ASN A 46 9.19 12.69 -7.02
N ASP A 47 9.50 11.42 -6.88
CA ASP A 47 8.52 10.37 -7.08
C ASP A 47 7.43 10.43 -6.02
N LYS A 48 6.19 10.32 -6.49
CA LYS A 48 4.98 10.29 -5.66
C LYS A 48 4.44 8.87 -5.72
N GLU A 49 4.70 8.09 -4.67
CA GLU A 49 4.47 6.65 -4.71
C GLU A 49 3.59 6.17 -3.56
N TRP A 50 2.74 5.20 -3.86
CA TRP A 50 1.89 4.54 -2.85
C TRP A 50 2.70 3.72 -1.85
N ARG A 51 3.78 3.07 -2.29
CA ARG A 51 4.62 2.21 -1.44
C ARG A 51 5.23 2.93 -0.25
N VAL A 52 5.47 4.22 -0.37
CA VAL A 52 6.05 5.03 0.71
C VAL A 52 5.05 5.30 1.85
N VAL A 53 3.78 5.16 1.57
CA VAL A 53 2.69 5.40 2.55
C VAL A 53 2.61 4.31 3.62
N VAL A 54 3.06 3.10 3.33
CA VAL A 54 3.13 1.94 4.24
C VAL A 54 1.83 1.71 5.04
N PRO A 55 0.69 1.43 4.38
CA PRO A 55 -0.63 1.36 5.04
C PRO A 55 -0.71 0.33 6.15
N VAL A 56 -0.01 -0.79 6.02
CA VAL A 56 0.03 -1.86 7.03
C VAL A 56 0.54 -1.36 8.38
N VAL A 57 1.55 -0.49 8.38
CA VAL A 57 2.09 0.09 9.61
C VAL A 57 1.08 1.04 10.24
N ARG A 58 0.37 1.84 9.43
CA ARG A 58 -0.69 2.74 9.90
C ARG A 58 -1.87 1.96 10.50
N ARG A 59 -2.28 0.86 9.87
CA ARG A 59 -3.31 -0.04 10.38
C ARG A 59 -2.95 -0.55 11.78
N LEU A 60 -1.75 -1.10 11.95
CA LEU A 60 -1.25 -1.55 13.25
C LEU A 60 -1.16 -0.42 14.27
N HIS A 61 -0.72 0.77 13.87
CA HIS A 61 -0.69 1.93 14.75
C HIS A 61 -2.10 2.28 15.26
N TYR A 62 -3.09 2.30 14.37
CA TYR A 62 -4.47 2.58 14.78
C TYR A 62 -4.99 1.53 15.77
N TYR A 63 -4.78 0.24 15.52
CA TYR A 63 -5.25 -0.82 16.41
C TYR A 63 -4.59 -0.80 17.78
N LEU A 64 -3.34 -0.33 17.86
CA LEU A 64 -2.61 -0.24 19.11
C LEU A 64 -2.92 1.04 19.91
N THR A 65 -3.28 2.12 19.24
CA THR A 65 -3.39 3.45 19.87
C THR A 65 -4.81 4.00 19.89
N GLY A 66 -5.68 3.55 19.00
CA GLY A 66 -6.99 4.15 18.78
C GLY A 66 -6.93 5.56 18.19
N ASP A 67 -5.80 6.00 17.64
CA ASP A 67 -5.59 7.37 17.16
C ASP A 67 -6.54 7.71 16.01
N PRO A 68 -7.55 8.59 16.25
CA PRO A 68 -8.56 8.91 15.25
C PRO A 68 -7.97 9.60 14.00
N TRP A 69 -6.88 10.32 14.14
CA TRP A 69 -6.21 10.97 13.02
C TRP A 69 -5.56 9.93 12.08
N THR A 70 -4.96 8.90 12.63
CA THR A 70 -4.43 7.78 11.83
C THR A 70 -5.54 7.10 11.03
N ARG A 71 -6.71 6.86 11.65
CA ARG A 71 -7.89 6.32 10.96
C ARG A 71 -8.33 7.22 9.82
N GLU A 72 -8.46 8.50 10.07
CA GLU A 72 -8.87 9.48 9.06
C GLU A 72 -7.90 9.52 7.88
N VAL A 73 -6.60 9.52 8.15
CA VAL A 73 -5.57 9.53 7.09
C VAL A 73 -5.59 8.25 6.26
N ILE A 74 -5.82 7.07 6.86
CA ILE A 74 -6.00 5.82 6.10
C ILE A 74 -7.17 5.97 5.13
N LEU A 75 -8.34 6.37 5.61
CA LEU A 75 -9.54 6.50 4.78
C LEU A 75 -9.38 7.54 3.66
N ASN A 76 -8.82 8.71 3.99
CA ASN A 76 -8.56 9.78 3.03
C ASN A 76 -7.53 9.39 1.97
N THR A 77 -6.51 8.64 2.36
CA THR A 77 -5.47 8.13 1.45
C THR A 77 -6.08 7.18 0.43
N VAL A 78 -6.85 6.19 0.89
CA VAL A 78 -7.47 5.19 -0.01
C VAL A 78 -8.52 5.83 -0.90
N ALA A 79 -9.35 6.74 -0.37
CA ALA A 79 -10.32 7.48 -1.16
C ALA A 79 -9.66 8.31 -2.27
N ALA A 80 -8.50 8.91 -1.97
CA ALA A 80 -7.73 9.63 -2.99
C ALA A 80 -7.21 8.68 -4.08
N TRP A 81 -6.66 7.51 -3.72
CA TRP A 81 -6.20 6.50 -4.68
C TRP A 81 -7.34 5.98 -5.56
N GLN A 82 -8.49 5.70 -4.96
CA GLN A 82 -9.67 5.23 -5.68
C GLN A 82 -10.27 6.29 -6.62
N SER A 83 -9.94 7.56 -6.43
CA SER A 83 -10.34 8.63 -7.34
C SER A 83 -9.47 8.74 -8.61
N TYR A 84 -8.32 8.10 -8.63
CA TYR A 84 -7.48 8.04 -9.83
C TYR A 84 -8.05 7.04 -10.83
N GLU A 85 -8.25 7.48 -12.06
CA GLU A 85 -8.92 6.66 -13.07
C GLU A 85 -8.11 5.40 -13.42
N ARG A 86 -6.84 5.57 -13.70
CA ARG A 86 -5.87 4.48 -13.92
C ARG A 86 -4.46 4.96 -13.63
N THR A 87 -3.65 4.09 -13.07
CA THR A 87 -2.27 4.41 -12.76
C THR A 87 -1.37 3.26 -13.16
N ALA A 88 -0.28 3.58 -13.86
CA ALA A 88 0.80 2.62 -14.07
C ALA A 88 1.53 2.43 -12.73
N SER A 89 1.72 1.19 -12.32
CA SER A 89 2.30 0.89 -11.01
C SER A 89 3.15 -0.37 -11.05
N SER A 90 4.17 -0.39 -10.22
CA SER A 90 4.96 -1.59 -9.98
C SER A 90 4.31 -2.50 -8.94
N ALA A 91 4.69 -3.77 -8.91
CA ALA A 91 4.21 -4.74 -7.92
C ALA A 91 4.31 -4.27 -6.45
N PRO A 92 5.40 -3.62 -5.99
CA PRO A 92 5.47 -3.06 -4.64
C PRO A 92 4.42 -2.00 -4.34
N SER A 93 4.10 -1.15 -5.32
CA SER A 93 3.06 -0.12 -5.15
C SER A 93 1.66 -0.73 -5.06
N ILE A 94 1.41 -1.81 -5.82
CA ILE A 94 0.15 -2.57 -5.72
C ILE A 94 0.01 -3.21 -4.34
N SER A 95 1.09 -3.77 -3.78
CA SER A 95 1.08 -4.31 -2.41
C SER A 95 0.64 -3.26 -1.38
N SER A 96 1.17 -2.03 -1.51
CA SER A 96 0.74 -0.92 -0.64
C SER A 96 -0.72 -0.54 -0.86
N ALA A 97 -1.19 -0.54 -2.11
CA ALA A 97 -2.59 -0.24 -2.41
C ALA A 97 -3.53 -1.31 -1.84
N LEU A 98 -3.19 -2.59 -2.00
CA LEU A 98 -3.92 -3.71 -1.38
C LEU A 98 -4.01 -3.55 0.14
N GLY A 99 -2.88 -3.28 0.80
CA GLY A 99 -2.85 -3.06 2.25
C GLY A 99 -3.66 -1.84 2.70
N GLY A 100 -3.74 -0.80 1.87
CA GLY A 100 -4.58 0.37 2.14
C GLY A 100 -6.07 0.06 2.04
N ILE A 101 -6.48 -0.62 0.96
CA ILE A 101 -7.89 -0.99 0.75
C ILE A 101 -8.34 -2.01 1.80
N LEU A 102 -7.47 -2.97 2.17
CA LEU A 102 -7.75 -3.90 3.27
C LEU A 102 -7.98 -3.16 4.58
N ALA A 103 -7.11 -2.22 4.93
CA ALA A 103 -7.28 -1.40 6.12
C ALA A 103 -8.59 -0.60 6.09
N LYS A 104 -8.96 -0.03 4.94
CA LYS A 104 -10.25 0.65 4.77
C LYS A 104 -11.42 -0.31 4.96
N HIS A 105 -11.38 -1.49 4.33
CA HIS A 105 -12.42 -2.51 4.48
C HIS A 105 -12.63 -2.90 5.95
N GLU A 106 -11.57 -3.19 6.68
CA GLU A 106 -11.64 -3.52 8.12
C GLU A 106 -12.23 -2.38 8.96
N LEU A 107 -11.94 -1.13 8.60
CA LEU A 107 -12.40 0.06 9.32
C LEU A 107 -13.86 0.44 9.03
N THR A 108 -14.39 0.03 7.89
CA THR A 108 -15.70 0.45 7.38
C THR A 108 -16.71 -0.68 7.24
N GLY A 109 -16.24 -1.90 7.01
CA GLY A 109 -17.08 -3.05 6.64
C GLY A 109 -17.71 -2.92 5.25
N ASP A 110 -17.18 -2.06 4.38
CA ASP A 110 -17.74 -1.84 3.04
C ASP A 110 -17.51 -3.07 2.13
N PRO A 111 -18.56 -3.77 1.68
CA PRO A 111 -18.41 -4.95 0.82
C PRO A 111 -17.87 -4.59 -0.58
N ALA A 112 -17.97 -3.34 -1.00
CA ALA A 112 -17.37 -2.91 -2.26
C ALA A 112 -15.84 -2.98 -2.21
N ASP A 113 -15.24 -2.66 -1.07
CA ASP A 113 -13.78 -2.78 -0.89
C ASP A 113 -13.34 -4.25 -0.93
N GLU A 114 -14.09 -5.18 -0.37
CA GLU A 114 -13.81 -6.63 -0.47
C GLU A 114 -13.79 -7.10 -1.93
N ALA A 115 -14.77 -6.68 -2.71
CA ALA A 115 -14.82 -7.03 -4.13
C ALA A 115 -13.63 -6.47 -4.92
N VAL A 116 -13.16 -5.27 -4.57
CA VAL A 116 -11.94 -4.67 -5.15
C VAL A 116 -10.71 -5.48 -4.75
N LEU A 117 -10.59 -5.83 -3.46
CA LEU A 117 -9.46 -6.60 -2.93
C LEU A 117 -9.32 -7.95 -3.64
N ARG A 118 -10.41 -8.69 -3.79
CA ARG A 118 -10.41 -9.99 -4.49
C ARG A 118 -9.95 -9.85 -5.94
N ARG A 119 -10.47 -8.87 -6.68
CA ARG A 119 -10.05 -8.62 -8.08
C ARG A 119 -8.59 -8.20 -8.19
N MET A 120 -8.12 -7.35 -7.28
CA MET A 120 -6.70 -6.95 -7.25
C MET A 120 -5.77 -8.11 -6.85
N ALA A 121 -6.19 -8.98 -5.94
CA ALA A 121 -5.42 -10.17 -5.59
C ALA A 121 -5.31 -11.12 -6.79
N ASP A 122 -6.39 -11.33 -7.54
CA ASP A 122 -6.37 -12.11 -8.78
C ASP A 122 -5.47 -11.47 -9.85
N LEU A 123 -5.54 -10.14 -10.00
CA LEU A 123 -4.63 -9.42 -10.89
C LEU A 123 -3.18 -9.66 -10.47
N TYR A 124 -2.90 -9.52 -9.18
CA TYR A 124 -1.57 -9.69 -8.62
C TYR A 124 -1.02 -11.10 -8.84
N ALA A 125 -1.85 -12.13 -8.63
CA ALA A 125 -1.49 -13.51 -8.89
C ALA A 125 -1.12 -13.75 -10.36
N ARG A 126 -1.82 -13.11 -11.30
CA ARG A 126 -1.51 -13.17 -12.74
C ARG A 126 -0.22 -12.44 -13.14
N LEU A 127 0.32 -11.56 -12.30
CA LEU A 127 1.61 -10.94 -12.53
C LEU A 127 2.79 -11.86 -12.18
N ILE A 128 2.52 -12.99 -11.52
CA ILE A 128 3.53 -13.99 -11.21
C ILE A 128 3.71 -14.88 -12.43
N ARG A 129 4.93 -14.93 -12.93
CA ARG A 129 5.32 -15.81 -14.04
C ARG A 129 5.52 -17.25 -13.56
N SER A 130 5.55 -18.17 -14.50
CA SER A 130 5.82 -19.59 -14.21
C SER A 130 7.20 -19.85 -13.59
N ASP A 131 8.15 -18.94 -13.77
CA ASP A 131 9.49 -18.97 -13.16
C ASP A 131 9.54 -18.28 -11.77
N GLY A 132 8.40 -17.81 -11.25
CA GLY A 132 8.27 -17.16 -9.95
C GLY A 132 8.62 -15.68 -9.93
N HIS A 133 9.03 -15.09 -11.05
CA HIS A 133 9.27 -13.66 -11.13
C HIS A 133 7.97 -12.88 -11.38
N PHE A 134 7.96 -11.61 -10.98
CA PHE A 134 6.84 -10.71 -11.25
C PHE A 134 7.02 -9.94 -12.55
N ILE A 135 5.91 -9.66 -13.22
CA ILE A 135 5.86 -8.67 -14.29
C ILE A 135 5.98 -7.28 -13.66
N ARG A 136 6.84 -6.45 -14.23
CA ARG A 136 7.29 -5.20 -13.60
C ARG A 136 6.18 -4.17 -13.42
N SER A 137 5.38 -3.94 -14.44
CA SER A 137 4.43 -2.84 -14.45
C SER A 137 3.04 -3.29 -14.82
N VAL A 138 2.06 -2.64 -14.22
CA VAL A 138 0.64 -2.90 -14.42
C VAL A 138 -0.13 -1.59 -14.44
N HIS A 139 -1.12 -1.48 -15.30
CA HIS A 139 -2.18 -0.50 -15.15
C HIS A 139 -3.29 -1.07 -14.28
N VAL A 140 -3.68 -0.32 -13.25
CA VAL A 140 -4.73 -0.72 -12.31
C VAL A 140 -5.66 0.44 -12.02
N ASN A 141 -6.95 0.15 -11.96
CA ASN A 141 -7.97 1.05 -11.42
C ASN A 141 -8.28 0.63 -9.99
N LEU A 142 -7.91 1.46 -9.02
CA LEU A 142 -8.06 1.13 -7.60
C LEU A 142 -9.50 1.23 -7.08
N ALA A 143 -10.41 1.83 -7.86
CA ALA A 143 -11.83 1.85 -7.53
C ALA A 143 -12.53 0.55 -7.89
N THR A 144 -12.08 -0.12 -8.96
CA THR A 144 -12.71 -1.35 -9.46
C THR A 144 -11.89 -2.60 -9.21
N GLY A 145 -10.59 -2.48 -8.97
CA GLY A 145 -9.65 -3.60 -8.89
C GLY A 145 -9.25 -4.19 -10.24
N GLU A 146 -9.72 -3.61 -11.35
CA GLU A 146 -9.39 -4.07 -12.69
C GLU A 146 -8.04 -3.57 -13.16
N GLY A 147 -7.34 -4.39 -13.92
CA GLY A 147 -6.04 -4.00 -14.46
C GLY A 147 -5.48 -4.99 -15.46
N TYR A 148 -4.35 -4.60 -16.07
CA TYR A 148 -3.63 -5.41 -17.05
C TYR A 148 -2.13 -5.11 -17.00
N SER A 149 -1.31 -6.10 -17.35
CA SER A 149 0.14 -5.90 -17.51
C SER A 149 0.44 -4.98 -18.70
N VAL A 150 1.41 -4.10 -18.55
CA VAL A 150 1.92 -3.22 -19.61
C VAL A 150 3.29 -3.64 -20.13
N ASP A 151 4.01 -4.43 -19.37
CA ASP A 151 5.32 -4.94 -19.78
C ASP A 151 5.16 -6.25 -20.56
N ASP A 152 6.08 -6.47 -21.49
CA ASP A 152 6.20 -7.79 -22.09
C ASP A 152 6.70 -8.81 -21.04
N ALA A 153 6.49 -10.08 -21.35
CA ALA A 153 6.85 -11.18 -20.45
C ALA A 153 8.35 -11.29 -20.15
N ASN A 154 9.19 -10.52 -20.85
CA ASN A 154 10.66 -10.56 -20.71
C ASN A 154 11.19 -9.45 -19.78
N THR A 155 10.35 -8.46 -19.43
CA THR A 155 10.75 -7.40 -18.51
C THR A 155 10.69 -7.93 -17.09
N LEU A 156 11.84 -8.36 -16.57
CA LEU A 156 11.97 -8.88 -15.21
C LEU A 156 12.03 -7.73 -14.21
N ASP A 157 11.30 -7.88 -13.10
CA ASP A 157 11.46 -7.04 -11.94
C ASP A 157 12.09 -7.84 -10.79
N ASN A 158 13.12 -7.30 -10.17
CA ASN A 158 13.69 -7.83 -8.93
C ASN A 158 12.77 -7.56 -7.72
N SER A 159 11.49 -7.36 -7.96
CA SER A 159 10.49 -6.94 -6.99
C SER A 159 10.17 -7.97 -5.91
N TYR A 160 10.63 -9.21 -6.04
CA TYR A 160 10.42 -10.21 -4.98
C TYR A 160 10.94 -9.73 -3.62
N PHE A 161 12.10 -9.08 -3.61
CA PHE A 161 12.64 -8.44 -2.40
C PHE A 161 11.71 -7.35 -1.88
N PHE A 162 11.24 -6.48 -2.76
CA PHE A 162 10.36 -5.38 -2.39
C PHE A 162 8.96 -5.83 -1.95
N LEU A 163 8.48 -6.96 -2.47
CA LEU A 163 7.22 -7.56 -2.08
C LEU A 163 7.21 -7.91 -0.59
N ASN A 164 8.25 -8.58 -0.13
CA ASN A 164 8.44 -8.89 1.27
C ASN A 164 8.58 -7.62 2.13
N HIS A 165 9.29 -6.64 1.62
CA HIS A 165 9.56 -5.40 2.34
C HIS A 165 8.30 -4.56 2.58
N PHE A 166 7.37 -4.55 1.63
CA PHE A 166 6.09 -3.82 1.73
C PHE A 166 4.92 -4.67 2.22
N GLY A 167 5.18 -5.88 2.71
CA GLY A 167 4.19 -6.73 3.35
C GLY A 167 3.19 -7.39 2.39
N GLY A 168 3.45 -7.38 1.09
CA GLY A 168 2.51 -7.89 0.08
C GLY A 168 2.10 -9.34 0.28
N GLN A 169 3.00 -10.20 0.73
CA GLN A 169 2.68 -11.61 1.00
C GLN A 169 1.68 -11.78 2.14
N HIS A 170 1.85 -11.03 3.24
CA HIS A 170 0.93 -11.09 4.38
C HIS A 170 -0.45 -10.58 3.98
N ILE A 171 -0.50 -9.49 3.23
CA ILE A 171 -1.76 -8.92 2.75
C ILE A 171 -2.52 -9.91 1.86
N LEU A 172 -1.84 -10.62 0.95
CA LEU A 172 -2.48 -11.62 0.10
C LEU A 172 -3.05 -12.80 0.91
N VAL A 173 -2.36 -13.24 1.97
CA VAL A 173 -2.88 -14.26 2.88
C VAL A 173 -4.13 -13.75 3.59
N GLU A 174 -4.10 -12.54 4.14
CA GLU A 174 -5.26 -11.94 4.81
C GLU A 174 -6.47 -11.79 3.87
N ILE A 175 -6.24 -11.40 2.61
CA ILE A 175 -7.31 -11.30 1.59
C ILE A 175 -7.89 -12.69 1.25
N ALA A 176 -7.06 -13.72 1.25
CA ALA A 176 -7.53 -15.09 0.97
C ALA A 176 -8.43 -15.65 2.09
N GLU A 177 -8.37 -15.07 3.28
CA GLU A 177 -9.20 -15.43 4.43
C GLU A 177 -10.53 -14.66 4.49
N LEU A 178 -10.71 -13.61 3.65
CA LEU A 178 -11.99 -12.89 3.51
C LEU A 178 -13.03 -13.74 2.78
#